data_20ce44061137ec65e49652e5c6f9f25a
#
_entry.id   20ce44061137ec65e49652e5c6f9f25a
#
_cell.length_a   1.000
_cell.length_b   1.000
_cell.length_c   1.000
_cell.angle_alpha   90.00
_cell.angle_beta   90.00
_cell.angle_gamma   90.00
#
_symmetry.space_group_name_H-M   'P 1'
#
loop_
_entity.id
_entity.type
_entity.pdbx_description
1 polymer ?
#
loop_
_entity_poly.entity_id
_entity_poly.type
_entity_poly.pdbx_seq_one_letter_code
_entity_poly.pdbx_strand_id
1 'polypeptide(L)'
;MPIALGGWIGAVAIGKLIKGKKQKFIGVISFAVIGGLGLIGVLQYWIGTFDGNYLLTSLGAMIGIGATGFFVLGILEVLGTAGLGIAAILLILLGNPLSGLLSAPELLPAGWGAFGQLLPPGATGTLLRNITFFDGLAIAQHLLVLGVYICLGMFLFKLGKKSTR
;
A
#
# COMPACT_ATOMS: atom_id res chain seq x y z
N MET A 1 4.97 2.51 8.49
CA MET A 1 4.28 3.78 8.24
C MET A 1 4.62 4.47 6.91
N PRO A 2 5.87 4.67 6.48
CA PRO A 2 6.17 5.44 5.27
C PRO A 2 5.56 4.86 3.99
N ILE A 3 5.44 3.55 3.86
CA ILE A 3 4.95 2.87 2.65
C ILE A 3 3.47 3.18 2.37
N ALA A 4 2.61 3.03 3.37
CA ALA A 4 1.18 3.27 3.21
C ALA A 4 0.87 4.76 3.01
N LEU A 5 1.55 5.64 3.77
CA LEU A 5 1.44 7.10 3.58
C LEU A 5 1.98 7.53 2.23
N GLY A 6 3.14 6.99 1.81
CA GLY A 6 3.71 7.26 0.49
C GLY A 6 2.76 6.84 -0.63
N GLY A 7 2.19 5.64 -0.55
CA GLY A 7 1.21 5.16 -1.52
C GLY A 7 -0.05 6.03 -1.56
N TRP A 8 -0.55 6.49 -0.41
CA TRP A 8 -1.71 7.38 -0.33
C TRP A 8 -1.42 8.76 -0.93
N ILE A 9 -0.32 9.41 -0.50
CA ILE A 9 0.08 10.73 -1.00
C ILE A 9 0.35 10.68 -2.50
N GLY A 10 1.09 9.67 -2.95
CA GLY A 10 1.38 9.46 -4.37
C GLY A 10 0.12 9.29 -5.21
N ALA A 11 -0.85 8.49 -4.75
CA ALA A 11 -2.13 8.30 -5.45
C ALA A 11 -2.96 9.58 -5.51
N VAL A 12 -2.99 10.37 -4.44
CA VAL A 12 -3.69 11.67 -4.40
C VAL A 12 -3.04 12.65 -5.38
N ALA A 13 -1.72 12.75 -5.38
CA ALA A 13 -0.98 13.63 -6.29
C ALA A 13 -1.22 13.22 -7.75
N ILE A 14 -1.07 11.92 -8.07
CA ILE A 14 -1.31 11.38 -9.41
C ILE A 14 -2.77 11.62 -9.83
N GLY A 15 -3.72 11.35 -8.94
CA GLY A 15 -5.14 11.50 -9.22
C GLY A 15 -5.56 12.93 -9.52
N LYS A 16 -4.95 13.92 -8.84
CA LYS A 16 -5.26 15.35 -9.02
C LYS A 16 -4.44 16.03 -10.09
N LEU A 17 -3.16 15.70 -10.25
CA LEU A 17 -2.26 16.39 -11.15
C LEU A 17 -2.27 15.81 -12.58
N ILE A 18 -2.57 14.52 -12.72
CA ILE A 18 -2.58 13.84 -14.01
C ILE A 18 -3.99 13.75 -14.56
N LYS A 19 -4.22 14.16 -15.81
CA LYS A 19 -5.56 14.21 -16.42
C LYS A 19 -5.97 12.93 -17.17
N GLY A 20 -5.04 12.15 -17.68
CA GLY A 20 -5.34 10.96 -18.50
C GLY A 20 -5.45 9.67 -17.69
N LYS A 21 -6.51 8.84 -17.89
CA LYS A 21 -6.65 7.54 -17.20
C LYS A 21 -5.42 6.64 -17.39
N LYS A 22 -4.93 6.49 -18.62
CA LYS A 22 -3.73 5.70 -18.91
C LYS A 22 -2.50 6.26 -18.17
N GLN A 23 -2.35 7.58 -18.15
CA GLN A 23 -1.24 8.25 -17.49
C GLN A 23 -1.31 8.10 -15.96
N LYS A 24 -2.50 8.16 -15.36
CA LYS A 24 -2.72 7.89 -13.93
C LYS A 24 -2.32 6.45 -13.58
N PHE A 25 -2.74 5.49 -14.40
CA PHE A 25 -2.40 4.08 -14.21
C PHE A 25 -0.88 3.84 -14.25
N ILE A 26 -0.21 4.35 -15.30
CA ILE A 26 1.24 4.28 -15.42
C ILE A 26 1.92 5.03 -14.26
N GLY A 27 1.38 6.18 -13.86
CA GLY A 27 1.89 6.97 -12.74
C GLY A 27 1.93 6.18 -11.43
N VAL A 28 0.86 5.45 -11.10
CA VAL A 28 0.83 4.61 -9.87
C VAL A 28 1.87 3.49 -9.95
N ILE A 29 2.00 2.83 -11.09
CA ILE A 29 3.00 1.77 -11.28
C ILE A 29 4.42 2.34 -11.14
N SER A 30 4.71 3.43 -11.84
CA SER A 30 6.03 4.07 -11.78
C SER A 30 6.35 4.54 -10.36
N PHE A 31 5.37 5.12 -9.67
CA PHE A 31 5.54 5.55 -8.28
C PHE A 31 5.78 4.36 -7.34
N ALA A 32 5.07 3.24 -7.53
CA ALA A 32 5.28 2.03 -6.73
C ALA A 32 6.67 1.44 -6.95
N VAL A 33 7.13 1.37 -8.21
CA VAL A 33 8.46 0.84 -8.55
C VAL A 33 9.57 1.73 -7.99
N ILE A 34 9.53 3.02 -8.30
CA ILE A 34 10.56 3.97 -7.85
C ILE A 34 10.54 4.10 -6.32
N GLY A 35 9.34 4.18 -5.73
CA GLY A 35 9.15 4.29 -4.29
C GLY A 35 9.60 3.04 -3.55
N GLY A 36 9.30 1.85 -4.07
CA GLY A 36 9.73 0.58 -3.49
C GLY A 36 11.24 0.42 -3.52
N LEU A 37 11.87 0.62 -4.68
CA LEU A 37 13.32 0.56 -4.82
C LEU A 37 14.02 1.62 -3.97
N GLY A 38 13.58 2.87 -4.06
CA GLY A 38 14.20 3.99 -3.35
C GLY A 38 14.09 3.84 -1.83
N LEU A 39 12.90 3.50 -1.33
CA LEU A 39 12.68 3.34 0.10
C LEU A 39 13.51 2.19 0.68
N ILE A 40 13.48 1.01 0.05
CA ILE A 40 14.26 -0.13 0.53
C ILE A 40 15.76 0.13 0.35
N GLY A 41 16.16 0.81 -0.73
CA GLY A 41 17.56 1.24 -0.90
C GLY A 41 18.06 2.10 0.25
N VAL A 42 17.26 3.09 0.68
CA VAL A 42 17.61 3.93 1.83
C VAL A 42 17.63 3.13 3.14
N LEU A 43 16.61 2.28 3.36
CA LEU A 43 16.50 1.49 4.60
C LEU A 43 17.60 0.44 4.72
N GLN A 44 18.00 -0.18 3.61
CA GLN A 44 19.01 -1.24 3.61
C GLN A 44 20.45 -0.70 3.57
N TYR A 45 20.73 0.24 2.66
CA TYR A 45 22.12 0.70 2.44
C TYR A 45 22.51 1.92 3.24
N TRP A 46 21.56 2.79 3.59
CA TRP A 46 21.87 3.98 4.38
C TRP A 46 21.64 3.77 5.87
N ILE A 47 20.49 3.20 6.25
CA ILE A 47 20.12 3.02 7.66
C ILE A 47 20.58 1.66 8.19
N GLY A 48 20.71 0.64 7.31
CA GLY A 48 21.12 -0.70 7.71
C GLY A 48 20.08 -1.46 8.55
N THR A 49 18.80 -1.15 8.38
CA THR A 49 17.72 -1.74 9.19
C THR A 49 17.26 -3.09 8.65
N PHE A 50 17.46 -3.35 7.36
CA PHE A 50 17.05 -4.59 6.70
C PHE A 50 18.26 -5.38 6.23
N ASP A 51 18.38 -6.60 6.76
CA ASP A 51 19.36 -7.61 6.30
C ASP A 51 18.59 -8.63 5.46
N GLY A 52 18.77 -8.64 4.16
CA GLY A 52 18.06 -9.59 3.29
C GLY A 52 18.23 -9.29 1.81
N ASN A 53 17.50 -10.05 0.98
CA ASN A 53 17.55 -9.86 -0.47
C ASN A 53 16.85 -8.54 -0.85
N TYR A 54 17.64 -7.55 -1.26
CA TYR A 54 17.18 -6.22 -1.67
C TYR A 54 16.04 -6.27 -2.69
N LEU A 55 16.16 -7.12 -3.72
CA LEU A 55 15.15 -7.21 -4.77
C LEU A 55 13.84 -7.77 -4.23
N LEU A 56 13.89 -8.80 -3.40
CA LEU A 56 12.70 -9.42 -2.85
C LEU A 56 11.96 -8.46 -1.90
N THR A 57 12.71 -7.78 -1.03
CA THR A 57 12.16 -6.78 -0.11
C THR A 57 11.58 -5.59 -0.88
N SER A 58 12.27 -5.14 -1.95
CA SER A 58 11.77 -4.07 -2.82
C SER A 58 10.49 -4.47 -3.55
N LEU A 59 10.37 -5.70 -4.04
CA LEU A 59 9.14 -6.22 -4.64
C LEU A 59 7.98 -6.20 -3.63
N GLY A 60 8.21 -6.62 -2.40
CA GLY A 60 7.20 -6.53 -1.33
C GLY A 60 6.74 -5.09 -1.09
N ALA A 61 7.69 -4.14 -1.04
CA ALA A 61 7.38 -2.71 -0.91
C ALA A 61 6.61 -2.16 -2.11
N MET A 62 7.00 -2.53 -3.34
CA MET A 62 6.29 -2.13 -4.57
C MET A 62 4.84 -2.61 -4.57
N ILE A 63 4.60 -3.86 -4.18
CA ILE A 63 3.26 -4.43 -4.09
C ILE A 63 2.43 -3.67 -3.05
N GLY A 64 2.98 -3.36 -1.88
CA GLY A 64 2.32 -2.59 -0.83
C GLY A 64 1.97 -1.16 -1.25
N ILE A 65 2.92 -0.44 -1.87
CA ILE A 65 2.69 0.91 -2.41
C ILE A 65 1.66 0.86 -3.54
N GLY A 66 1.76 -0.12 -4.42
CA GLY A 66 0.83 -0.32 -5.53
C GLY A 66 -0.58 -0.63 -5.05
N ALA A 67 -0.74 -1.52 -4.06
CA ALA A 67 -2.04 -1.87 -3.50
C ALA A 67 -2.74 -0.65 -2.88
N THR A 68 -2.01 0.11 -2.05
CA THR A 68 -2.51 1.35 -1.47
C THR A 68 -2.81 2.38 -2.56
N GLY A 69 -1.90 2.55 -3.52
CA GLY A 69 -2.03 3.53 -4.59
C GLY A 69 -3.23 3.27 -5.49
N PHE A 70 -3.42 2.05 -5.97
CA PHE A 70 -4.58 1.69 -6.81
C PHE A 70 -5.90 1.78 -6.05
N PHE A 71 -5.93 1.36 -4.78
CA PHE A 71 -7.13 1.46 -3.96
C PHE A 71 -7.55 2.91 -3.76
N VAL A 72 -6.64 3.79 -3.38
CA VAL A 72 -6.91 5.22 -3.19
C VAL A 72 -7.31 5.89 -4.50
N LEU A 73 -6.58 5.61 -5.58
CA LEU A 73 -6.91 6.16 -6.89
C LEU A 73 -8.28 5.67 -7.38
N GLY A 74 -8.61 4.39 -7.17
CA GLY A 74 -9.91 3.83 -7.53
C GLY A 74 -11.07 4.50 -6.79
N ILE A 75 -10.95 4.67 -5.47
CA ILE A 75 -11.96 5.35 -4.66
C ILE A 75 -12.08 6.83 -5.07
N LEU A 76 -10.95 7.50 -5.33
CA LEU A 76 -10.94 8.89 -5.79
C LEU A 76 -11.69 9.06 -7.11
N GLU A 77 -11.55 8.15 -8.06
CA GLU A 77 -12.22 8.22 -9.37
C GLU A 77 -13.74 7.96 -9.29
N VAL A 78 -14.19 7.18 -8.30
CA VAL A 78 -15.63 6.88 -8.11
C VAL A 78 -16.31 7.91 -7.23
N LEU A 79 -15.72 8.24 -6.07
CA LEU A 79 -16.35 9.07 -5.03
C LEU A 79 -15.78 10.50 -4.98
N GLY A 80 -14.80 10.82 -5.83
CA GLY A 80 -14.16 12.13 -5.81
C GLY A 80 -13.42 12.40 -4.49
N THR A 81 -13.45 13.66 -4.05
CA THR A 81 -12.76 14.11 -2.83
C THR A 81 -13.31 13.46 -1.55
N ALA A 82 -14.59 13.09 -1.50
CA ALA A 82 -15.17 12.35 -0.38
C ALA A 82 -14.51 10.97 -0.22
N GLY A 83 -14.13 10.32 -1.33
CA GLY A 83 -13.41 9.05 -1.32
C GLY A 83 -12.04 9.14 -0.66
N LEU A 84 -11.37 10.29 -0.74
CA LEU A 84 -10.08 10.50 -0.04
C LEU A 84 -10.25 10.45 1.48
N GLY A 85 -11.34 10.99 2.01
CA GLY A 85 -11.65 10.91 3.42
C GLY A 85 -11.86 9.46 3.87
N ILE A 86 -12.63 8.69 3.11
CA ILE A 86 -12.85 7.25 3.38
C ILE A 86 -11.52 6.48 3.34
N ALA A 87 -10.72 6.70 2.30
CA ALA A 87 -9.41 6.06 2.18
C ALA A 87 -8.47 6.46 3.33
N ALA A 88 -8.48 7.73 3.77
CA ALA A 88 -7.68 8.19 4.90
C ALA A 88 -8.12 7.52 6.21
N ILE A 89 -9.42 7.42 6.48
CA ILE A 89 -9.93 6.72 7.66
C ILE A 89 -9.49 5.26 7.66
N LEU A 90 -9.70 4.55 6.55
CA LEU A 90 -9.37 3.13 6.45
C LEU A 90 -7.87 2.86 6.53
N LEU A 91 -7.05 3.64 5.82
CA LEU A 91 -5.62 3.35 5.68
C LEU A 91 -4.77 4.03 6.75
N ILE A 92 -5.11 5.26 7.13
CA ILE A 92 -4.29 6.04 8.07
C ILE A 92 -4.81 5.87 9.49
N LEU A 93 -6.10 6.15 9.71
CA LEU A 93 -6.67 6.14 11.05
C LEU A 93 -6.82 4.73 11.62
N LEU A 94 -7.32 3.79 10.83
CA LEU A 94 -7.48 2.39 11.26
C LEU A 94 -6.27 1.54 10.89
N GLY A 95 -5.77 1.66 9.67
CA GLY A 95 -4.70 0.83 9.15
C GLY A 95 -3.38 0.97 9.92
N ASN A 96 -2.99 2.16 10.32
CA ASN A 96 -1.72 2.36 11.02
C ASN A 96 -1.71 1.78 12.46
N PRO A 97 -2.68 2.10 13.35
CA PRO A 97 -2.69 1.52 14.69
C PRO A 97 -2.87 -0.01 14.68
N LEU A 98 -3.69 -0.52 13.76
CA LEU A 98 -4.02 -1.94 13.69
C LEU A 98 -3.01 -2.75 12.87
N SER A 99 -2.05 -2.11 12.21
CA SER A 99 -1.06 -2.78 11.34
C SER A 99 -0.11 -3.72 12.07
N GLY A 100 0.00 -3.62 13.39
CA GLY A 100 1.00 -4.36 14.17
C GLY A 100 2.44 -3.88 13.95
N LEU A 101 2.63 -2.70 13.35
CA LEU A 101 3.96 -2.11 13.12
C LEU A 101 4.56 -1.50 14.39
N LEU A 102 3.71 -1.03 15.31
CA LEU A 102 4.11 -0.42 16.60
C LEU A 102 4.03 -1.43 17.75
N SER A 103 3.19 -2.43 17.65
CA SER A 103 3.02 -3.51 18.62
C SER A 103 2.68 -4.80 17.88
N ALA A 104 3.01 -5.97 18.46
CA ALA A 104 2.62 -7.23 17.83
C ALA A 104 1.10 -7.32 17.68
N PRO A 105 0.58 -7.82 16.54
CA PRO A 105 -0.87 -7.91 16.31
C PRO A 105 -1.61 -8.70 17.38
N GLU A 106 -0.91 -9.63 18.03
CA GLU A 106 -1.40 -10.47 19.12
C GLU A 106 -1.68 -9.72 20.42
N LEU A 107 -1.06 -8.54 20.58
CA LEU A 107 -1.27 -7.67 21.75
C LEU A 107 -2.51 -6.78 21.63
N LEU A 108 -3.14 -6.75 20.45
CA LEU A 108 -4.38 -6.03 20.24
C LEU A 108 -5.57 -6.84 20.80
N PRO A 109 -6.65 -6.16 21.27
CA PRO A 109 -7.86 -6.86 21.71
C PRO A 109 -8.37 -7.85 20.67
N ALA A 110 -9.04 -8.92 21.12
CA ALA A 110 -9.46 -10.03 20.26
C ALA A 110 -10.11 -9.58 18.94
N GLY A 111 -9.55 -10.04 17.83
CA GLY A 111 -10.02 -9.77 16.48
C GLY A 111 -9.44 -8.50 15.80
N TRP A 112 -9.00 -7.49 16.55
CA TRP A 112 -8.47 -6.25 15.95
C TRP A 112 -7.13 -6.46 15.24
N GLY A 113 -6.27 -7.31 15.78
CA GLY A 113 -5.02 -7.68 15.12
C GLY A 113 -5.27 -8.37 13.78
N ALA A 114 -6.20 -9.33 13.73
CA ALA A 114 -6.57 -10.00 12.49
C ALA A 114 -7.18 -9.02 11.47
N PHE A 115 -8.06 -8.11 11.91
CA PHE A 115 -8.63 -7.09 11.04
C PHE A 115 -7.54 -6.15 10.47
N GLY A 116 -6.58 -5.75 11.30
CA GLY A 116 -5.45 -4.92 10.87
C GLY A 116 -4.60 -5.57 9.77
N GLN A 117 -4.44 -6.90 9.80
CA GLN A 117 -3.73 -7.67 8.78
C GLN A 117 -4.51 -7.79 7.45
N LEU A 118 -5.81 -7.53 7.44
CA LEU A 118 -6.62 -7.42 6.22
C LEU A 118 -6.55 -6.03 5.57
N LEU A 119 -5.92 -5.06 6.21
CA LEU A 119 -5.72 -3.73 5.65
C LEU A 119 -4.34 -3.64 4.96
N PRO A 120 -4.19 -2.86 3.87
CA PRO A 120 -2.93 -2.73 3.14
C PRO A 120 -1.72 -2.37 4.01
N PRO A 121 -1.82 -1.45 5.02
CA PRO A 121 -0.69 -1.15 5.89
C PRO A 121 -0.20 -2.34 6.71
N GLY A 122 -1.13 -3.11 7.30
CA GLY A 122 -0.81 -4.29 8.09
C GLY A 122 -0.25 -5.42 7.25
N ALA A 123 -0.94 -5.75 6.15
CA ALA A 123 -0.47 -6.77 5.22
C ALA A 123 0.92 -6.46 4.66
N THR A 124 1.19 -5.20 4.28
CA THR A 124 2.50 -4.77 3.77
C THR A 124 3.57 -4.87 4.86
N GLY A 125 3.28 -4.40 6.07
CA GLY A 125 4.22 -4.43 7.19
C GLY A 125 4.64 -5.86 7.54
N THR A 126 3.69 -6.78 7.64
CA THR A 126 3.98 -8.19 7.95
C THR A 126 4.64 -8.89 6.76
N LEU A 127 4.23 -8.59 5.52
CA LEU A 127 4.89 -9.11 4.32
C LEU A 127 6.39 -8.75 4.32
N LEU A 128 6.73 -7.50 4.54
CA LEU A 128 8.13 -7.05 4.58
C LEU A 128 8.89 -7.68 5.74
N ARG A 129 8.29 -7.77 6.92
CA ARG A 129 8.88 -8.45 8.07
C ARG A 129 9.20 -9.91 7.75
N ASN A 130 8.25 -10.61 7.13
CA ASN A 130 8.41 -12.03 6.80
C ASN A 130 9.47 -12.24 5.71
N ILE A 131 9.55 -11.36 4.72
CA ILE A 131 10.59 -11.40 3.69
C ILE A 131 11.98 -11.14 4.30
N THR A 132 12.10 -10.15 5.18
CA THR A 132 13.39 -9.68 5.68
C THR A 132 13.97 -10.56 6.79
N PHE A 133 13.11 -11.05 7.69
CA PHE A 133 13.56 -11.74 8.91
C PHE A 133 13.18 -13.21 9.00
N PHE A 134 12.29 -13.69 8.14
CA PHE A 134 11.76 -15.07 8.18
C PHE A 134 11.83 -15.78 6.84
N ASP A 135 12.77 -15.42 5.97
CA ASP A 135 13.02 -16.06 4.66
C ASP A 135 11.75 -16.26 3.81
N GLY A 136 10.77 -15.36 3.96
CA GLY A 136 9.53 -15.42 3.20
C GLY A 136 8.49 -16.43 3.73
N LEU A 137 8.56 -16.84 5.00
CA LEU A 137 7.53 -17.67 5.60
C LEU A 137 6.17 -16.94 5.65
N ALA A 138 5.09 -17.67 5.35
CA ALA A 138 3.70 -17.21 5.46
C ALA A 138 3.37 -15.91 4.68
N ILE A 139 4.07 -15.65 3.56
CA ILE A 139 3.82 -14.46 2.71
C ILE A 139 2.53 -14.56 1.88
N ALA A 140 2.04 -15.78 1.61
CA ALA A 140 0.92 -16.02 0.70
C ALA A 140 -0.35 -15.26 1.11
N GLN A 141 -0.71 -15.25 2.39
CA GLN A 141 -1.89 -14.56 2.90
C GLN A 141 -1.78 -13.03 2.65
N HIS A 142 -0.63 -12.45 2.92
CA HIS A 142 -0.42 -11.01 2.77
C HIS A 142 -0.39 -10.58 1.31
N LEU A 143 0.22 -11.40 0.44
CA LEU A 143 0.18 -11.19 -1.02
C LEU A 143 -1.26 -11.28 -1.56
N LEU A 144 -2.05 -12.21 -1.05
CA LEU A 144 -3.45 -12.35 -1.44
C LEU A 144 -4.26 -11.11 -1.05
N VAL A 145 -4.12 -10.63 0.19
CA VAL A 145 -4.78 -9.41 0.65
C VAL A 145 -4.40 -8.22 -0.23
N LEU A 146 -3.11 -7.99 -0.46
CA LEU A 146 -2.64 -6.88 -1.30
C LEU A 146 -3.11 -7.02 -2.76
N GLY A 147 -3.12 -8.25 -3.29
CA GLY A 147 -3.67 -8.56 -4.61
C GLY A 147 -5.15 -8.19 -4.74
N VAL A 148 -5.96 -8.52 -3.72
CA VAL A 148 -7.38 -8.13 -3.67
C VAL A 148 -7.53 -6.60 -3.70
N TYR A 149 -6.72 -5.85 -2.96
CA TYR A 149 -6.77 -4.38 -2.99
C TYR A 149 -6.34 -3.80 -4.33
N ILE A 150 -5.35 -4.39 -5.00
CA ILE A 150 -4.95 -3.99 -6.36
C ILE A 150 -6.11 -4.23 -7.33
N CYS A 151 -6.71 -5.43 -7.30
CA CYS A 151 -7.83 -5.78 -8.18
C CYS A 151 -9.05 -4.88 -7.92
N LEU A 152 -9.41 -4.67 -6.65
CA LEU A 152 -10.50 -3.79 -6.26
C LEU A 152 -10.24 -2.35 -6.69
N GLY A 153 -9.04 -1.84 -6.46
CA GLY A 153 -8.63 -0.50 -6.87
C GLY A 153 -8.70 -0.32 -8.39
N MET A 154 -8.19 -1.29 -9.16
CA MET A 154 -8.28 -1.27 -10.62
C MET A 154 -9.71 -1.37 -11.13
N PHE A 155 -10.56 -2.18 -10.48
CA PHE A 155 -11.98 -2.29 -10.82
C PHE A 155 -12.70 -0.97 -10.58
N LEU A 156 -12.55 -0.36 -9.42
CA LEU A 156 -13.10 0.96 -9.10
C LEU A 156 -12.58 2.03 -10.07
N PHE A 157 -11.29 2.00 -10.39
CA PHE A 157 -10.69 2.93 -11.34
C PHE A 157 -11.32 2.83 -12.74
N LYS A 158 -11.68 1.62 -13.19
CA LYS A 158 -12.40 1.44 -14.46
C LYS A 158 -13.82 1.99 -14.39
N LEU A 159 -14.52 1.79 -13.26
CA LEU A 159 -15.89 2.29 -13.04
C LEU A 159 -15.96 3.82 -12.91
N GLY A 160 -14.90 4.46 -12.44
CA GLY A 160 -14.84 5.91 -12.30
C GLY A 160 -15.16 6.59 -13.64
N LYS A 161 -16.04 7.60 -13.62
CA LYS A 161 -16.41 8.38 -14.81
C LYS A 161 -15.16 9.06 -15.39
N LYS A 162 -15.05 9.08 -16.74
CA LYS A 162 -14.06 9.94 -17.41
C LYS A 162 -14.26 11.36 -16.89
N SER A 163 -13.28 11.88 -16.15
CA SER A 163 -13.28 13.29 -15.75
C SER A 163 -13.16 14.13 -17.00
N THR A 164 -14.29 14.56 -17.51
CA THR A 164 -14.39 15.69 -18.46
C THR A 164 -14.38 16.96 -17.64
N ARG A 165 -13.17 17.43 -17.29
CA ARG A 165 -12.91 18.84 -16.98
C ARG A 165 -11.45 19.15 -17.25
#